data_df3f06a1d606192284326a64c5abb86a
#
_entry.id   df3f06a1d606192284326a64c5abb86a
#
_cell.length_a   1.000
_cell.length_b   1.000
_cell.length_c   1.000
_cell.angle_alpha   90.00
_cell.angle_beta   90.00
_cell.angle_gamma   90.00
#
_symmetry.space_group_name_H-M   'P 1'
#
loop_
_entity.id
_entity.type
_entity.pdbx_description
1 polymer ?
#
loop_
_entity_poly.entity_id
_entity_poly.type
_entity_poly.pdbx_seq_one_letter_code
_entity_poly.pdbx_strand_id
1 'polypeptide(L)'
;MTNPAPIAFALAAQLAAASPGADAWSVAEIGGIRGVTIGPIENGYHPGVGYGSPAYDRTLGEARAMGATWIALTPFGRVSDLAGTGVDFTFEAPFERNRRDVARAVEMAHARGLRVMLVPHLWVESGEWRALIDPKSDAAWTRWADSYARFARAWAQVAESTHADMFSAGVELRSWVTTSRGASFARLLRDLRRVYHGILTYSANWDDVDQAVVLGEVDVIGINAFYPLADTAGAPEASMAVRARAVRDKVHELAARWRKPVLFTEIGYTTRPDPALRPWEWPDSMSEVKVDEVAQATAYRALIEPMLDEPDFAGFFVWRMYADPDDTSQEAPWGFSPRGKRAELVVRDAFAARWACDPWWRRAWGEEAHVAGVYP
;
A
#
# COMPACT_ATOMS: atom_id res chain seq x y z
N MET A 1 41.36 28.58 -12.53
CA MET A 1 40.39 28.02 -11.57
C MET A 1 39.00 28.30 -12.10
N THR A 2 38.46 27.39 -12.89
CA THR A 2 37.17 27.51 -13.53
C THR A 2 36.17 26.58 -12.81
N ASN A 3 35.15 27.15 -12.26
CA ASN A 3 34.08 26.50 -11.51
C ASN A 3 33.18 25.71 -12.47
N PRO A 4 32.83 24.43 -12.27
CA PRO A 4 31.86 23.75 -13.08
C PRO A 4 30.44 24.08 -12.59
N ALA A 5 29.64 24.63 -13.49
CA ALA A 5 28.22 24.92 -13.27
C ALA A 5 27.36 23.65 -13.25
N PRO A 6 26.19 23.66 -12.60
CA PRO A 6 25.43 22.45 -12.28
C PRO A 6 24.59 21.97 -13.48
N ILE A 7 24.92 20.80 -13.99
CA ILE A 7 24.15 20.09 -15.06
C ILE A 7 22.90 19.36 -14.52
N ALA A 8 22.72 19.31 -13.21
CA ALA A 8 21.68 18.51 -12.58
C ALA A 8 20.23 19.05 -12.69
N PHE A 9 20.05 20.33 -12.98
CA PHE A 9 18.71 20.95 -12.98
C PHE A 9 17.93 20.86 -14.30
N ALA A 10 18.59 20.57 -15.41
CA ALA A 10 17.92 20.52 -16.71
C ALA A 10 17.21 19.19 -17.01
N LEU A 11 17.62 18.09 -16.38
CA LEU A 11 17.05 16.75 -16.64
C LEU A 11 15.67 16.53 -15.97
N ALA A 12 15.46 17.17 -14.83
CA ALA A 12 14.18 17.04 -14.09
C ALA A 12 13.03 17.82 -14.75
N ALA A 13 13.34 18.92 -15.44
CA ALA A 13 12.34 19.75 -16.11
C ALA A 13 11.86 19.15 -17.44
N GLN A 14 12.64 18.32 -18.10
CA GLN A 14 12.25 17.70 -19.38
C GLN A 14 11.44 16.41 -19.23
N LEU A 15 11.45 15.77 -18.07
CA LEU A 15 10.62 14.58 -17.81
C LEU A 15 9.17 14.93 -17.40
N ALA A 16 8.89 16.20 -17.11
CA ALA A 16 7.55 16.68 -16.74
C ALA A 16 6.65 17.05 -17.93
N ALA A 17 7.10 16.84 -19.17
CA ALA A 17 6.33 17.15 -20.37
C ALA A 17 5.58 15.92 -20.89
N ALA A 18 4.28 15.87 -20.57
CA ALA A 18 3.18 15.29 -21.33
C ALA A 18 3.20 13.77 -21.54
N SER A 19 2.51 13.03 -20.68
CA SER A 19 1.74 11.86 -21.12
C SER A 19 0.43 12.36 -21.72
N PRO A 20 0.12 12.10 -23.00
CA PRO A 20 -1.19 12.46 -23.54
C PRO A 20 -2.21 11.44 -23.06
N GLY A 21 -3.18 11.86 -22.27
CA GLY A 21 -4.51 11.28 -22.27
C GLY A 21 -4.93 10.33 -21.16
N ALA A 22 -4.40 10.44 -19.94
CA ALA A 22 -5.14 9.99 -18.76
C ALA A 22 -5.48 11.25 -17.95
N ASP A 23 -6.75 11.54 -17.78
CA ASP A 23 -7.20 12.55 -16.84
C ASP A 23 -6.70 12.11 -15.45
N ALA A 24 -5.79 12.90 -14.85
CA ALA A 24 -5.26 12.58 -13.54
C ALA A 24 -6.42 12.58 -12.54
N TRP A 25 -6.54 11.51 -11.79
CA TRP A 25 -7.55 11.39 -10.73
C TRP A 25 -7.37 12.50 -9.69
N SER A 26 -8.45 13.16 -9.34
CA SER A 26 -8.44 14.17 -8.28
C SER A 26 -8.74 13.55 -6.92
N VAL A 27 -8.39 14.26 -5.84
CA VAL A 27 -8.80 13.85 -4.48
C VAL A 27 -10.32 13.72 -4.38
N ALA A 28 -11.08 14.59 -5.07
CA ALA A 28 -12.54 14.52 -5.08
C ALA A 28 -13.08 13.21 -5.67
N GLU A 29 -12.33 12.59 -6.61
CA GLU A 29 -12.72 11.34 -7.26
C GLU A 29 -12.34 10.11 -6.46
N ILE A 30 -11.20 10.13 -5.77
CA ILE A 30 -10.67 8.97 -5.04
C ILE A 30 -10.61 9.16 -3.53
N GLY A 31 -10.82 10.35 -3.01
CA GLY A 31 -10.69 10.68 -1.59
C GLY A 31 -11.60 9.88 -0.67
N GLY A 32 -11.21 9.80 0.60
CA GLY A 32 -11.93 9.08 1.64
C GLY A 32 -11.73 7.56 1.58
N ILE A 33 -10.57 7.08 1.12
CA ILE A 33 -10.22 5.65 1.10
C ILE A 33 -10.03 5.14 2.53
N ARG A 34 -11.00 4.37 2.99
CA ARG A 34 -11.02 3.67 4.28
C ARG A 34 -10.67 2.21 4.02
N GLY A 35 -9.37 1.91 3.99
CA GLY A 35 -8.86 0.65 3.49
C GLY A 35 -8.35 -0.31 4.56
N VAL A 36 -8.48 -1.60 4.29
CA VAL A 36 -7.85 -2.67 5.05
C VAL A 36 -7.13 -3.60 4.09
N THR A 37 -5.85 -3.86 4.33
CA THR A 37 -5.11 -4.89 3.59
C THR A 37 -5.47 -6.25 4.14
N ILE A 38 -5.87 -7.18 3.26
CA ILE A 38 -6.11 -8.57 3.62
C ILE A 38 -4.97 -9.41 3.03
N GLY A 39 -4.11 -9.92 3.91
CA GLY A 39 -3.01 -10.79 3.53
C GLY A 39 -3.49 -12.14 3.01
N PRO A 40 -2.80 -12.72 2.03
CA PRO A 40 -3.10 -14.07 1.58
C PRO A 40 -2.73 -15.07 2.66
N ILE A 41 -3.40 -16.22 2.62
CA ILE A 41 -2.97 -17.43 3.32
C ILE A 41 -2.37 -18.35 2.26
N GLU A 42 -1.16 -18.81 2.50
CA GLU A 42 -0.49 -19.73 1.58
C GLU A 42 -1.28 -21.03 1.45
N ASN A 43 -1.84 -21.26 0.27
CA ASN A 43 -2.74 -22.40 0.04
C ASN A 43 -2.08 -23.78 0.28
N GLY A 44 -0.75 -23.87 0.20
CA GLY A 44 -0.02 -25.11 0.49
C GLY A 44 -0.10 -25.51 1.96
N TYR A 45 -0.16 -24.53 2.87
CA TYR A 45 -0.21 -24.76 4.32
C TYR A 45 -1.65 -24.68 4.87
N HIS A 46 -2.52 -23.90 4.24
CA HIS A 46 -3.88 -23.58 4.68
C HIS A 46 -4.90 -23.79 3.55
N PRO A 47 -5.11 -25.02 3.10
CA PRO A 47 -6.00 -25.28 1.96
C PRO A 47 -7.44 -24.87 2.27
N GLY A 48 -8.05 -24.14 1.35
CA GLY A 48 -9.47 -23.75 1.43
C GLY A 48 -9.77 -22.54 2.30
N VAL A 49 -8.78 -21.82 2.84
CA VAL A 49 -8.96 -20.65 3.71
C VAL A 49 -8.33 -19.35 3.16
N GLY A 50 -7.71 -19.40 1.99
CA GLY A 50 -7.12 -18.25 1.31
C GLY A 50 -8.15 -17.37 0.59
N TYR A 51 -7.67 -16.55 -0.35
CA TYR A 51 -8.49 -15.69 -1.17
C TYR A 51 -9.63 -16.44 -1.88
N GLY A 52 -10.82 -15.83 -1.90
CA GLY A 52 -12.01 -16.42 -2.52
C GLY A 52 -12.68 -17.56 -1.73
N SER A 53 -12.18 -17.88 -0.53
CA SER A 53 -12.74 -18.90 0.36
C SER A 53 -13.89 -18.37 1.22
N PRO A 54 -14.68 -19.25 1.87
CA PRO A 54 -15.65 -18.84 2.89
C PRO A 54 -15.02 -18.13 4.10
N ALA A 55 -13.78 -18.47 4.47
CA ALA A 55 -13.05 -17.79 5.53
C ALA A 55 -12.75 -16.33 5.13
N TYR A 56 -12.27 -16.11 3.92
CA TYR A 56 -12.07 -14.78 3.36
C TYR A 56 -13.37 -13.96 3.34
N ASP A 57 -14.51 -14.59 3.03
CA ASP A 57 -15.80 -13.92 3.04
C ASP A 57 -16.19 -13.37 4.43
N ARG A 58 -15.86 -14.12 5.50
CA ARG A 58 -16.03 -13.65 6.89
C ARG A 58 -15.14 -12.43 7.17
N THR A 59 -13.86 -12.48 6.75
CA THR A 59 -12.92 -11.35 6.91
C THR A 59 -13.41 -10.10 6.17
N LEU A 60 -13.99 -10.22 4.98
CA LEU A 60 -14.64 -9.09 4.30
C LEU A 60 -15.78 -8.50 5.12
N GLY A 61 -16.59 -9.36 5.76
CA GLY A 61 -17.67 -8.93 6.65
C GLY A 61 -17.15 -8.13 7.85
N GLU A 62 -16.05 -8.58 8.46
CA GLU A 62 -15.41 -7.87 9.57
C GLU A 62 -14.80 -6.54 9.15
N ALA A 63 -14.06 -6.50 8.03
CA ALA A 63 -13.52 -5.26 7.49
C ALA A 63 -14.63 -4.23 7.25
N ARG A 64 -15.76 -4.66 6.67
CA ARG A 64 -16.92 -3.79 6.46
C ARG A 64 -17.55 -3.34 7.77
N ALA A 65 -17.64 -4.19 8.77
CA ALA A 65 -18.15 -3.84 10.11
C ALA A 65 -17.23 -2.84 10.83
N MET A 66 -15.93 -2.81 10.49
CA MET A 66 -15.02 -1.74 10.93
C MET A 66 -15.28 -0.41 10.24
N GLY A 67 -16.07 -0.35 9.19
CA GLY A 67 -16.32 0.85 8.39
C GLY A 67 -15.42 0.96 7.14
N ALA A 68 -14.71 -0.11 6.77
CA ALA A 68 -13.92 -0.10 5.55
C ALA A 68 -14.80 0.06 4.30
N THR A 69 -14.30 0.83 3.34
CA THR A 69 -14.89 0.99 2.00
C THR A 69 -13.99 0.40 0.91
N TRP A 70 -12.75 0.07 1.26
CA TRP A 70 -11.76 -0.52 0.40
C TRP A 70 -11.06 -1.70 1.07
N ILE A 71 -10.60 -2.63 0.25
CA ILE A 71 -9.63 -3.64 0.66
C ILE A 71 -8.43 -3.63 -0.28
N ALA A 72 -7.26 -4.05 0.22
CA ALA A 72 -6.11 -4.34 -0.62
C ALA A 72 -5.80 -5.85 -0.58
N LEU A 73 -5.50 -6.42 -1.75
CA LEU A 73 -5.09 -7.81 -1.92
C LEU A 73 -3.62 -7.85 -2.33
N THR A 74 -2.83 -8.71 -1.69
CA THR A 74 -1.37 -8.76 -1.84
C THR A 74 -0.88 -10.13 -2.35
N PRO A 75 -1.13 -10.50 -3.62
CA PRO A 75 -0.54 -11.71 -4.18
C PRO A 75 0.98 -11.56 -4.24
N PHE A 76 1.73 -12.65 -3.95
CA PHE A 76 3.18 -12.62 -3.88
C PHE A 76 3.86 -13.16 -5.13
N GLY A 77 4.99 -12.52 -5.50
CA GLY A 77 6.06 -13.10 -6.29
C GLY A 77 7.27 -13.36 -5.37
N ARG A 78 8.04 -14.40 -5.67
CA ARG A 78 9.24 -14.80 -4.92
C ARG A 78 10.49 -14.46 -5.69
N VAL A 79 11.50 -13.99 -4.99
CA VAL A 79 12.85 -13.72 -5.51
C VAL A 79 13.83 -14.49 -4.63
N SER A 80 14.79 -15.19 -5.22
CA SER A 80 15.71 -16.06 -4.45
C SER A 80 16.52 -15.31 -3.40
N ASP A 81 17.10 -14.18 -3.80
CA ASP A 81 17.95 -13.33 -2.98
C ASP A 81 18.06 -11.92 -3.60
N LEU A 82 18.82 -11.02 -2.97
CA LEU A 82 18.99 -9.64 -3.43
C LEU A 82 19.67 -9.50 -4.79
N ALA A 83 20.42 -10.49 -5.25
CA ALA A 83 21.07 -10.50 -6.57
C ALA A 83 20.24 -11.27 -7.63
N GLY A 84 19.09 -11.82 -7.23
CA GLY A 84 18.18 -12.56 -8.09
C GLY A 84 17.72 -11.75 -9.29
N THR A 85 17.59 -12.40 -10.43
CA THR A 85 17.19 -11.76 -11.68
C THR A 85 15.82 -12.23 -12.19
N GLY A 86 15.10 -13.01 -11.39
CA GLY A 86 13.79 -13.55 -11.70
C GLY A 86 12.77 -13.38 -10.60
N VAL A 87 11.53 -13.19 -10.99
CA VAL A 87 10.38 -13.25 -10.10
C VAL A 87 9.64 -14.54 -10.40
N ASP A 88 9.57 -15.44 -9.44
CA ASP A 88 8.69 -16.61 -9.49
C ASP A 88 7.35 -16.26 -8.84
N PHE A 89 6.30 -16.27 -9.62
CA PHE A 89 4.92 -16.05 -9.16
C PHE A 89 4.04 -17.30 -9.32
N THR A 90 4.71 -18.45 -9.41
CA THR A 90 4.09 -19.78 -9.40
C THR A 90 4.47 -20.59 -8.16
N PHE A 91 5.25 -20.02 -7.25
CA PHE A 91 5.83 -20.70 -6.09
C PHE A 91 4.77 -21.33 -5.17
N GLU A 92 3.73 -20.59 -4.83
CA GLU A 92 2.68 -21.05 -3.91
C GLU A 92 1.65 -21.95 -4.61
N ALA A 93 1.34 -21.66 -5.86
CA ALA A 93 0.45 -22.42 -6.73
C ALA A 93 0.66 -22.03 -8.19
N PRO A 94 0.24 -22.85 -9.17
CA PRO A 94 0.23 -22.43 -10.57
C PRO A 94 -0.47 -21.08 -10.73
N PHE A 95 0.08 -20.17 -11.53
CA PHE A 95 -0.43 -18.79 -11.68
C PHE A 95 -1.94 -18.77 -12.02
N GLU A 96 -2.40 -19.68 -12.87
CA GLU A 96 -3.82 -19.79 -13.25
C GLU A 96 -4.74 -20.07 -12.04
N ARG A 97 -4.25 -20.77 -11.02
CA ARG A 97 -4.99 -20.96 -9.77
C ARG A 97 -5.00 -19.68 -8.96
N ASN A 98 -3.83 -19.07 -8.71
CA ASN A 98 -3.73 -17.81 -7.97
C ASN A 98 -4.58 -16.71 -8.62
N ARG A 99 -4.54 -16.62 -9.94
CA ARG A 99 -5.35 -15.67 -10.72
C ARG A 99 -6.85 -15.88 -10.48
N ARG A 100 -7.34 -17.11 -10.49
CA ARG A 100 -8.77 -17.42 -10.23
C ARG A 100 -9.17 -17.11 -8.81
N ASP A 101 -8.31 -17.43 -7.84
CA ASP A 101 -8.59 -17.20 -6.42
C ASP A 101 -8.65 -15.69 -6.13
N VAL A 102 -7.72 -14.91 -6.69
CA VAL A 102 -7.73 -13.44 -6.59
C VAL A 102 -8.92 -12.84 -7.32
N ALA A 103 -9.25 -13.32 -8.53
CA ALA A 103 -10.43 -12.83 -9.27
C ALA A 103 -11.70 -13.03 -8.46
N ARG A 104 -11.88 -14.22 -7.88
CA ARG A 104 -13.01 -14.51 -7.00
C ARG A 104 -13.02 -13.61 -5.76
N ALA A 105 -11.84 -13.35 -5.18
CA ALA A 105 -11.74 -12.45 -4.02
C ALA A 105 -12.19 -11.02 -4.37
N VAL A 106 -11.85 -10.50 -5.54
CA VAL A 106 -12.32 -9.20 -6.04
C VAL A 106 -13.84 -9.20 -6.21
N GLU A 107 -14.41 -10.22 -6.87
CA GLU A 107 -15.86 -10.36 -7.05
C GLU A 107 -16.61 -10.36 -5.70
N MET A 108 -16.09 -11.12 -4.72
CA MET A 108 -16.70 -11.19 -3.38
C MET A 108 -16.63 -9.84 -2.64
N ALA A 109 -15.55 -9.10 -2.79
CA ALA A 109 -15.42 -7.76 -2.21
C ALA A 109 -16.41 -6.78 -2.85
N HIS A 110 -16.49 -6.74 -4.18
CA HIS A 110 -17.46 -5.91 -4.91
C HIS A 110 -18.89 -6.26 -4.55
N ALA A 111 -19.23 -7.54 -4.41
CA ALA A 111 -20.56 -8.00 -3.99
C ALA A 111 -20.95 -7.48 -2.58
N ARG A 112 -19.96 -7.12 -1.76
CA ARG A 112 -20.15 -6.50 -0.44
C ARG A 112 -20.07 -4.96 -0.46
N GLY A 113 -19.97 -4.35 -1.65
CA GLY A 113 -19.81 -2.91 -1.83
C GLY A 113 -18.44 -2.38 -1.38
N LEU A 114 -17.41 -3.22 -1.36
CA LEU A 114 -16.03 -2.83 -1.10
C LEU A 114 -15.30 -2.63 -2.43
N ARG A 115 -14.53 -1.56 -2.55
CA ARG A 115 -13.59 -1.37 -3.65
C ARG A 115 -12.30 -2.13 -3.39
N VAL A 116 -11.54 -2.42 -4.45
CA VAL A 116 -10.35 -3.27 -4.37
C VAL A 116 -9.13 -2.59 -4.96
N MET A 117 -8.05 -2.53 -4.16
CA MET A 117 -6.71 -2.29 -4.65
C MET A 117 -5.96 -3.62 -4.77
N LEU A 118 -5.44 -3.94 -5.96
CA LEU A 118 -4.56 -5.09 -6.16
C LEU A 118 -3.10 -4.63 -6.05
N VAL A 119 -2.35 -5.24 -5.13
CA VAL A 119 -0.98 -4.82 -4.76
C VAL A 119 -0.04 -6.03 -4.80
N PRO A 120 0.46 -6.44 -5.97
CA PRO A 120 1.42 -7.54 -6.04
C PRO A 120 2.70 -7.22 -5.26
N HIS A 121 3.03 -8.07 -4.28
CA HIS A 121 4.21 -7.93 -3.43
C HIS A 121 5.34 -8.84 -3.90
N LEU A 122 6.56 -8.51 -3.47
CA LEU A 122 7.70 -9.41 -3.55
C LEU A 122 8.13 -9.90 -2.17
N TRP A 123 8.43 -11.18 -2.10
CA TRP A 123 9.13 -11.78 -0.99
C TRP A 123 10.53 -12.23 -1.42
N VAL A 124 11.54 -11.89 -0.64
CA VAL A 124 12.92 -12.33 -0.87
C VAL A 124 13.17 -13.54 0.02
N GLU A 125 13.46 -14.69 -0.59
CA GLU A 125 13.56 -15.98 0.12
C GLU A 125 14.72 -16.04 1.13
N SER A 126 15.77 -15.26 0.89
CA SER A 126 16.89 -15.10 1.84
C SER A 126 16.56 -14.21 3.06
N GLY A 127 15.34 -13.64 3.11
CA GLY A 127 14.81 -12.92 4.27
C GLY A 127 15.13 -11.43 4.31
N GLU A 128 15.87 -10.90 3.33
CA GLU A 128 16.18 -9.46 3.29
C GLU A 128 15.03 -8.65 2.72
N TRP A 129 15.12 -7.35 2.95
CA TRP A 129 14.12 -6.41 2.46
C TRP A 129 14.22 -6.17 0.95
N ARG A 130 13.13 -6.30 0.22
CA ARG A 130 13.02 -6.12 -1.25
C ARG A 130 13.56 -4.79 -1.77
N ALA A 131 13.59 -3.75 -0.95
CA ALA A 131 14.14 -2.46 -1.32
C ALA A 131 15.65 -2.49 -1.64
N LEU A 132 16.33 -3.54 -1.20
CA LEU A 132 17.78 -3.74 -1.39
C LEU A 132 18.10 -4.65 -2.59
N ILE A 133 17.12 -5.12 -3.35
CA ILE A 133 17.34 -5.93 -4.55
C ILE A 133 18.29 -5.20 -5.50
N ASP A 134 19.43 -5.83 -5.79
CA ASP A 134 20.47 -5.30 -6.67
C ASP A 134 21.16 -6.41 -7.46
N PRO A 135 20.71 -6.68 -8.69
CA PRO A 135 21.33 -7.69 -9.57
C PRO A 135 22.78 -7.42 -10.00
N LYS A 136 23.44 -6.38 -9.53
CA LYS A 136 24.85 -6.01 -9.64
C LYS A 136 25.33 -5.54 -11.04
N SER A 137 24.93 -6.16 -12.15
CA SER A 137 25.34 -5.76 -13.49
C SER A 137 24.18 -5.24 -14.34
N ASP A 138 24.45 -4.42 -15.34
CA ASP A 138 23.40 -3.89 -16.23
C ASP A 138 22.66 -5.00 -17.00
N ALA A 139 23.36 -6.05 -17.40
CA ALA A 139 22.73 -7.21 -18.04
C ALA A 139 21.81 -7.97 -17.07
N ALA A 140 22.18 -8.08 -15.79
CA ALA A 140 21.35 -8.68 -14.76
C ALA A 140 20.17 -7.80 -14.41
N TRP A 141 20.35 -6.49 -14.35
CA TRP A 141 19.26 -5.51 -14.18
C TRP A 141 18.26 -5.55 -15.33
N THR A 142 18.72 -5.73 -16.57
CA THR A 142 17.80 -5.92 -17.72
C THR A 142 16.95 -7.16 -17.54
N ARG A 143 17.56 -8.31 -17.19
CA ARG A 143 16.80 -9.54 -16.92
C ARG A 143 15.82 -9.40 -15.76
N TRP A 144 16.24 -8.71 -14.69
CA TRP A 144 15.37 -8.37 -13.57
C TRP A 144 14.17 -7.56 -14.02
N ALA A 145 14.39 -6.44 -14.74
CA ALA A 145 13.34 -5.57 -15.22
C ALA A 145 12.35 -6.30 -16.14
N ASP A 146 12.84 -7.15 -17.04
CA ASP A 146 12.01 -7.96 -17.93
C ASP A 146 11.18 -9.00 -17.15
N SER A 147 11.78 -9.63 -16.13
CA SER A 147 11.09 -10.60 -15.29
C SER A 147 10.01 -9.94 -14.45
N TYR A 148 10.36 -8.82 -13.81
CA TYR A 148 9.39 -8.03 -13.04
C TYR A 148 8.25 -7.49 -13.93
N ALA A 149 8.55 -7.03 -15.13
CA ALA A 149 7.53 -6.55 -16.06
C ALA A 149 6.52 -7.65 -16.44
N ARG A 150 6.97 -8.91 -16.60
CA ARG A 150 6.05 -10.04 -16.82
C ARG A 150 5.14 -10.26 -15.62
N PHE A 151 5.68 -10.25 -14.41
CA PHE A 151 4.94 -10.38 -13.16
C PHE A 151 3.90 -9.26 -13.00
N ALA A 152 4.33 -8.01 -13.10
CA ALA A 152 3.45 -6.85 -12.94
C ALA A 152 2.36 -6.80 -14.03
N ARG A 153 2.70 -7.12 -15.28
CA ARG A 153 1.74 -7.18 -16.39
C ARG A 153 0.70 -8.28 -16.20
N ALA A 154 1.12 -9.46 -15.73
CA ALA A 154 0.19 -10.56 -15.47
C ALA A 154 -0.87 -10.16 -14.43
N TRP A 155 -0.46 -9.50 -13.34
CA TRP A 155 -1.39 -9.01 -12.33
C TRP A 155 -2.21 -7.78 -12.78
N ALA A 156 -1.64 -6.90 -13.60
CA ALA A 156 -2.40 -5.79 -14.19
C ALA A 156 -3.52 -6.30 -15.13
N GLN A 157 -3.29 -7.40 -15.86
CA GLN A 157 -4.34 -8.07 -16.65
C GLN A 157 -5.44 -8.67 -15.78
N VAL A 158 -5.08 -9.20 -14.61
CA VAL A 158 -6.07 -9.64 -13.61
C VAL A 158 -6.86 -8.45 -13.08
N ALA A 159 -6.19 -7.37 -12.69
CA ALA A 159 -6.84 -6.14 -12.22
C ALA A 159 -7.84 -5.59 -13.25
N GLU A 160 -7.45 -5.52 -14.52
CA GLU A 160 -8.34 -5.07 -15.60
C GLU A 160 -9.54 -6.01 -15.79
N SER A 161 -9.30 -7.31 -15.89
CA SER A 161 -10.36 -8.29 -16.17
C SER A 161 -11.35 -8.46 -15.03
N THR A 162 -10.97 -8.10 -13.81
CA THR A 162 -11.81 -8.16 -12.60
C THR A 162 -12.38 -6.79 -12.22
N HIS A 163 -12.02 -5.75 -12.97
CA HIS A 163 -12.38 -4.36 -12.65
C HIS A 163 -11.93 -3.95 -11.25
N ALA A 164 -10.76 -4.43 -10.79
CA ALA A 164 -10.17 -3.91 -9.56
C ALA A 164 -10.01 -2.39 -9.69
N ASP A 165 -10.38 -1.64 -8.64
CA ASP A 165 -10.50 -0.17 -8.71
C ASP A 165 -9.15 0.54 -8.72
N MET A 166 -8.11 -0.09 -8.12
CA MET A 166 -6.75 0.44 -8.07
C MET A 166 -5.73 -0.69 -8.24
N PHE A 167 -4.60 -0.37 -8.87
CA PHE A 167 -3.46 -1.28 -9.03
C PHE A 167 -2.18 -0.59 -8.59
N SER A 168 -1.43 -1.21 -7.66
CA SER A 168 -0.07 -0.80 -7.34
C SER A 168 0.93 -1.55 -8.22
N ALA A 169 1.70 -0.82 -9.01
CA ALA A 169 2.68 -1.41 -9.92
C ALA A 169 3.93 -1.96 -9.24
N GLY A 170 4.08 -1.72 -7.94
CA GLY A 170 5.19 -2.21 -7.13
C GLY A 170 5.16 -1.65 -5.73
N VAL A 171 5.96 -2.27 -4.87
CA VAL A 171 6.05 -1.96 -3.43
C VAL A 171 7.52 -1.89 -3.03
N GLU A 172 7.95 -0.74 -2.51
CA GLU A 172 9.27 -0.54 -1.87
C GLU A 172 10.47 -1.02 -2.72
N LEU A 173 10.52 -0.69 -3.99
CA LEU A 173 11.63 -1.05 -4.90
C LEU A 173 12.67 0.08 -4.96
N ARG A 174 13.15 0.53 -3.79
CA ARG A 174 14.08 1.66 -3.61
C ARG A 174 15.25 1.64 -4.59
N SER A 175 15.99 0.56 -4.61
CA SER A 175 17.19 0.41 -5.46
C SER A 175 16.93 0.59 -6.96
N TRP A 176 15.67 0.45 -7.37
CA TRP A 176 15.25 0.66 -8.75
C TRP A 176 14.73 2.08 -8.99
N VAL A 177 13.79 2.54 -8.14
CA VAL A 177 13.01 3.76 -8.42
C VAL A 177 13.69 5.07 -7.98
N THR A 178 14.67 5.00 -7.07
CA THR A 178 15.40 6.18 -6.57
C THR A 178 16.76 6.38 -7.26
N THR A 179 17.09 5.58 -8.25
CA THR A 179 18.36 5.60 -8.96
C THR A 179 18.16 5.97 -10.44
N SER A 180 19.26 6.09 -11.20
CA SER A 180 19.19 6.27 -12.66
C SER A 180 18.40 5.19 -13.40
N ARG A 181 18.21 4.01 -12.77
CA ARG A 181 17.40 2.90 -13.30
C ARG A 181 15.90 3.16 -13.22
N GLY A 182 15.44 4.14 -12.44
CA GLY A 182 14.04 4.52 -12.32
C GLY A 182 13.37 4.86 -13.67
N ALA A 183 14.14 5.33 -14.65
CA ALA A 183 13.63 5.54 -16.01
C ALA A 183 13.08 4.26 -16.66
N SER A 184 13.61 3.08 -16.33
CA SER A 184 13.09 1.79 -16.81
C SER A 184 11.80 1.40 -16.11
N PHE A 185 11.66 1.72 -14.82
CA PHE A 185 10.40 1.51 -14.09
C PHE A 185 9.30 2.48 -14.57
N ALA A 186 9.66 3.74 -14.85
CA ALA A 186 8.73 4.70 -15.45
C ALA A 186 8.19 4.20 -16.81
N ARG A 187 9.02 3.56 -17.64
CA ARG A 187 8.54 2.90 -18.87
C ARG A 187 7.57 1.76 -18.56
N LEU A 188 7.87 0.94 -17.55
CA LEU A 188 6.96 -0.11 -17.12
C LEU A 188 5.59 0.46 -16.71
N LEU A 189 5.55 1.55 -15.95
CA LEU A 189 4.27 2.19 -15.58
C LEU A 189 3.46 2.63 -16.81
N ARG A 190 4.10 3.25 -17.81
CA ARG A 190 3.43 3.60 -19.07
C ARG A 190 2.94 2.38 -19.86
N ASP A 191 3.67 1.25 -19.81
CA ASP A 191 3.24 0.01 -20.44
C ASP A 191 2.08 -0.63 -19.69
N LEU A 192 2.09 -0.58 -18.36
CA LEU A 192 0.98 -1.05 -17.52
C LEU A 192 -0.29 -0.22 -17.74
N ARG A 193 -0.16 1.11 -17.96
CA ARG A 193 -1.30 1.98 -18.29
C ARG A 193 -2.04 1.56 -19.58
N ARG A 194 -1.35 0.91 -20.51
CA ARG A 194 -1.99 0.37 -21.74
C ARG A 194 -2.78 -0.92 -21.48
N VAL A 195 -2.58 -1.52 -20.33
CA VAL A 195 -3.20 -2.79 -19.95
C VAL A 195 -4.29 -2.57 -18.90
N TYR A 196 -4.08 -1.64 -17.97
CA TYR A 196 -4.97 -1.35 -16.85
C TYR A 196 -5.43 0.10 -16.89
N HIS A 197 -6.76 0.32 -16.87
CA HIS A 197 -7.40 1.61 -17.06
C HIS A 197 -7.95 2.23 -15.76
N GLY A 198 -7.93 1.50 -14.64
CA GLY A 198 -8.28 2.03 -13.32
C GLY A 198 -7.18 2.90 -12.71
N ILE A 199 -7.27 3.21 -11.42
CA ILE A 199 -6.31 4.05 -10.69
C ILE A 199 -4.98 3.31 -10.57
N LEU A 200 -3.89 3.92 -11.06
CA LEU A 200 -2.53 3.36 -11.00
C LEU A 200 -1.73 4.06 -9.89
N THR A 201 -1.08 3.28 -9.03
CA THR A 201 -0.17 3.76 -8.00
C THR A 201 1.13 2.97 -7.97
N TYR A 202 2.08 3.46 -7.18
CA TYR A 202 3.29 2.78 -6.73
C TYR A 202 3.43 3.03 -5.24
N SER A 203 3.64 1.98 -4.45
CA SER A 203 3.77 2.06 -2.99
C SER A 203 5.23 2.29 -2.60
N ALA A 204 5.65 3.56 -2.52
CA ALA A 204 6.99 3.95 -2.07
C ALA A 204 7.14 3.75 -0.56
N ASN A 205 8.36 3.55 -0.06
CA ASN A 205 8.59 3.56 1.38
C ASN A 205 8.60 5.01 1.92
N TRP A 206 8.24 5.19 3.17
CA TRP A 206 8.09 6.49 3.84
C TRP A 206 9.37 7.35 3.83
N ASP A 207 10.56 6.72 3.83
CA ASP A 207 11.87 7.39 3.90
C ASP A 207 12.53 7.61 2.54
N ASP A 208 11.94 7.13 1.44
CA ASP A 208 12.50 7.27 0.09
C ASP A 208 11.54 7.86 -0.95
N VAL A 209 10.31 8.12 -0.59
CA VAL A 209 9.29 8.64 -1.52
C VAL A 209 9.71 9.94 -2.21
N ASP A 210 10.44 10.82 -1.53
CA ASP A 210 10.94 12.08 -2.10
C ASP A 210 11.93 11.88 -3.25
N GLN A 211 12.61 10.74 -3.27
CA GLN A 211 13.62 10.36 -4.24
C GLN A 211 13.06 9.51 -5.38
N ALA A 212 11.82 9.03 -5.24
CA ALA A 212 11.19 8.16 -6.24
C ALA A 212 10.83 8.96 -7.50
N VAL A 213 11.63 8.77 -8.57
CA VAL A 213 11.49 9.52 -9.83
C VAL A 213 10.27 9.11 -10.67
N VAL A 214 9.55 8.09 -10.23
CA VAL A 214 8.42 7.47 -10.97
C VAL A 214 7.06 8.07 -10.62
N LEU A 215 6.98 8.94 -9.62
CA LEU A 215 5.71 9.50 -9.13
C LEU A 215 4.96 10.35 -10.18
N GLY A 216 5.66 10.81 -11.22
CA GLY A 216 5.03 11.46 -12.36
C GLY A 216 4.10 10.55 -13.18
N GLU A 217 4.31 9.24 -13.17
CA GLU A 217 3.63 8.26 -14.01
C GLU A 217 2.43 7.56 -13.31
N VAL A 218 2.15 7.89 -12.05
CA VAL A 218 1.02 7.33 -11.28
C VAL A 218 -0.11 8.35 -11.15
N ASP A 219 -1.32 7.90 -10.82
CA ASP A 219 -2.49 8.76 -10.60
C ASP A 219 -2.53 9.28 -9.16
N VAL A 220 -2.11 8.45 -8.21
CA VAL A 220 -2.03 8.76 -6.78
C VAL A 220 -0.67 8.35 -6.23
N ILE A 221 -0.08 9.18 -5.37
CA ILE A 221 1.20 8.88 -4.72
C ILE A 221 0.95 7.91 -3.56
N GLY A 222 1.41 6.67 -3.70
CA GLY A 222 1.32 5.66 -2.66
C GLY A 222 2.52 5.69 -1.72
N ILE A 223 2.27 5.59 -0.40
CA ILE A 223 3.30 5.54 0.62
C ILE A 223 3.00 4.40 1.59
N ASN A 224 3.97 3.49 1.79
CA ASN A 224 3.99 2.61 2.94
C ASN A 224 4.46 3.42 4.15
N ALA A 225 3.49 3.86 4.95
CA ALA A 225 3.67 4.96 5.91
C ALA A 225 4.03 4.46 7.32
N PHE A 226 5.08 3.65 7.42
CA PHE A 226 5.63 3.21 8.70
C PHE A 226 6.53 4.30 9.32
N TYR A 227 6.00 5.51 9.44
CA TYR A 227 6.73 6.64 10.01
C TYR A 227 7.03 6.44 11.48
N PRO A 228 8.30 6.56 11.92
CA PRO A 228 8.62 6.62 13.36
C PRO A 228 8.05 7.90 13.98
N LEU A 229 7.22 7.74 14.98
CA LEU A 229 6.63 8.86 15.72
C LEU A 229 7.32 9.12 17.07
N ALA A 230 8.34 8.31 17.39
CA ALA A 230 9.12 8.44 18.63
C ALA A 230 10.61 8.25 18.35
N ASP A 231 11.47 8.93 19.13
CA ASP A 231 12.93 8.73 19.12
C ASP A 231 13.40 7.86 20.27
N THR A 232 12.61 7.80 21.33
CA THR A 232 12.94 7.12 22.58
C THR A 232 11.75 6.32 23.08
N ALA A 233 12.04 5.24 23.80
CA ALA A 233 11.04 4.47 24.49
C ALA A 233 10.24 5.33 25.50
N GLY A 234 8.95 5.04 25.65
CA GLY A 234 8.07 5.79 26.55
C GLY A 234 7.76 7.24 26.09
N ALA A 235 7.95 7.56 24.80
CA ALA A 235 7.63 8.87 24.27
C ALA A 235 6.14 9.20 24.50
N PRO A 236 5.82 10.42 25.03
CA PRO A 236 4.44 10.80 25.27
C PRO A 236 3.67 11.02 23.95
N GLU A 237 2.37 10.78 23.97
CA GLU A 237 1.48 10.96 22.80
C GLU A 237 1.59 12.36 22.17
N ALA A 238 1.74 13.40 23.00
CA ALA A 238 1.94 14.77 22.53
C ALA A 238 3.17 14.92 21.62
N SER A 239 4.26 14.22 21.92
CA SER A 239 5.46 14.21 21.06
C SER A 239 5.21 13.46 19.74
N MET A 240 4.48 12.35 19.80
CA MET A 240 4.07 11.61 18.60
C MET A 240 3.20 12.48 17.69
N ALA A 241 2.26 13.24 18.27
CA ALA A 241 1.40 14.16 17.54
C ALA A 241 2.18 15.29 16.83
N VAL A 242 3.29 15.78 17.43
CA VAL A 242 4.18 16.75 16.75
C VAL A 242 4.80 16.15 15.49
N ARG A 243 5.31 14.90 15.59
CA ARG A 243 5.91 14.19 14.44
C ARG A 243 4.89 13.87 13.36
N ALA A 244 3.69 13.45 13.77
CA ALA A 244 2.62 13.16 12.82
C ALA A 244 2.16 14.42 12.06
N ARG A 245 2.20 15.61 12.68
CA ARG A 245 1.98 16.85 11.93
C ARG A 245 3.07 17.12 10.89
N ALA A 246 4.33 16.82 11.19
CA ALA A 246 5.40 16.92 10.20
C ALA A 246 5.19 15.92 9.03
N VAL A 247 4.64 14.73 9.31
CA VAL A 247 4.22 13.78 8.26
C VAL A 247 3.11 14.38 7.42
N ARG A 248 2.10 15.01 8.00
CA ARG A 248 1.03 15.70 7.28
C ARG A 248 1.59 16.81 6.37
N ASP A 249 2.50 17.63 6.90
CA ASP A 249 3.12 18.71 6.13
C ASP A 249 3.89 18.14 4.91
N LYS A 250 4.58 17.01 5.09
CA LYS A 250 5.21 16.27 3.98
C LYS A 250 4.20 15.74 2.95
N VAL A 251 3.05 15.25 3.37
CA VAL A 251 1.95 14.84 2.48
C VAL A 251 1.52 16.02 1.61
N HIS A 252 1.28 17.17 2.23
CA HIS A 252 0.93 18.40 1.52
C HIS A 252 2.01 18.82 0.51
N GLU A 253 3.29 18.82 0.91
CA GLU A 253 4.42 19.16 0.03
C GLU A 253 4.52 18.22 -1.19
N LEU A 254 4.36 16.91 -0.99
CA LEU A 254 4.37 15.92 -2.06
C LEU A 254 3.21 16.13 -3.03
N ALA A 255 2.01 16.35 -2.49
CA ALA A 255 0.83 16.61 -3.30
C ALA A 255 0.99 17.87 -4.14
N ALA A 256 1.44 18.97 -3.53
CA ALA A 256 1.71 20.23 -4.23
C ALA A 256 2.78 20.07 -5.32
N ARG A 257 3.88 19.38 -5.01
CA ARG A 257 5.00 19.17 -5.94
C ARG A 257 4.59 18.37 -7.17
N TRP A 258 3.84 17.31 -6.99
CA TRP A 258 3.46 16.38 -8.06
C TRP A 258 2.07 16.68 -8.63
N ARG A 259 1.28 17.55 -7.97
CA ARG A 259 -0.12 17.86 -8.31
C ARG A 259 -0.98 16.59 -8.33
N LYS A 260 -0.79 15.75 -7.33
CA LYS A 260 -1.48 14.44 -7.17
C LYS A 260 -1.83 14.21 -5.70
N PRO A 261 -2.95 13.54 -5.42
CA PRO A 261 -3.28 13.16 -4.05
C PRO A 261 -2.29 12.14 -3.51
N VAL A 262 -2.18 12.07 -2.17
CA VAL A 262 -1.32 11.12 -1.46
C VAL A 262 -2.18 10.10 -0.71
N LEU A 263 -1.81 8.84 -0.85
CA LEU A 263 -2.46 7.69 -0.22
C LEU A 263 -1.44 6.93 0.64
N PHE A 264 -1.77 6.64 1.88
CA PHE A 264 -1.00 5.67 2.64
C PHE A 264 -1.43 4.26 2.26
N THR A 265 -0.65 3.62 1.39
CA THR A 265 -0.91 2.27 0.91
C THR A 265 -0.73 1.21 1.98
N GLU A 266 0.02 1.54 3.04
CA GLU A 266 0.12 0.76 4.27
C GLU A 266 0.32 1.70 5.45
N ILE A 267 -0.41 1.47 6.56
CA ILE A 267 -0.09 1.96 7.89
C ILE A 267 -0.14 0.80 8.89
N GLY A 268 0.77 0.76 9.84
CA GLY A 268 0.72 -0.32 10.83
C GLY A 268 1.68 -0.08 12.01
N TYR A 269 1.24 -0.52 13.17
CA TYR A 269 2.02 -0.59 14.40
C TYR A 269 1.75 -1.93 15.07
N THR A 270 2.78 -2.60 15.56
CA THR A 270 2.62 -3.84 16.31
C THR A 270 2.18 -3.56 17.75
N THR A 271 1.71 -4.58 18.47
CA THR A 271 1.39 -4.48 19.90
C THR A 271 2.61 -4.65 20.81
N ARG A 272 3.83 -4.54 20.31
CA ARG A 272 5.01 -4.50 21.18
C ARG A 272 5.08 -3.19 21.96
N PRO A 273 5.79 -3.10 23.08
CA PRO A 273 6.11 -1.84 23.71
C PRO A 273 6.82 -0.91 22.72
N ASP A 274 6.49 0.39 22.78
CA ASP A 274 7.11 1.43 21.93
C ASP A 274 7.05 1.17 20.40
N PRO A 275 5.89 0.78 19.83
CA PRO A 275 5.80 0.42 18.42
C PRO A 275 6.05 1.63 17.50
N ALA A 276 5.90 2.85 18.01
CA ALA A 276 6.14 4.08 17.26
C ALA A 276 7.63 4.43 17.08
N LEU A 277 8.54 3.71 17.73
CA LEU A 277 9.99 3.95 17.60
C LEU A 277 10.54 3.41 16.26
N ARG A 278 10.19 2.18 15.92
CA ARG A 278 10.57 1.50 14.68
C ARG A 278 9.37 0.67 14.18
N PRO A 279 8.36 1.30 13.60
CA PRO A 279 7.10 0.65 13.31
C PRO A 279 7.18 -0.49 12.28
N TRP A 280 8.23 -0.54 11.45
CA TRP A 280 8.45 -1.59 10.44
C TRP A 280 9.02 -2.90 11.02
N GLU A 281 9.52 -2.89 12.28
CA GLU A 281 10.16 -4.07 12.84
C GLU A 281 9.17 -5.13 13.31
N TRP A 282 9.47 -6.36 12.90
CA TRP A 282 8.87 -7.54 13.50
C TRP A 282 9.71 -8.00 14.70
N PRO A 283 9.09 -8.44 15.79
CA PRO A 283 9.84 -9.05 16.88
C PRO A 283 10.54 -10.33 16.43
N ASP A 284 11.84 -10.46 16.70
CA ASP A 284 12.65 -11.62 16.31
C ASP A 284 12.27 -12.88 17.08
N SER A 285 11.74 -12.72 18.27
CA SER A 285 11.23 -13.82 19.12
C SER A 285 9.82 -13.53 19.60
N MET A 286 8.89 -14.34 19.17
CA MET A 286 7.46 -14.13 19.32
C MET A 286 6.91 -14.59 20.67
N SER A 287 7.57 -15.57 21.31
CA SER A 287 7.13 -16.17 22.59
C SER A 287 7.34 -15.23 23.78
N GLU A 288 8.21 -14.22 23.67
CA GLU A 288 8.59 -13.32 24.77
C GLU A 288 8.10 -11.89 24.57
N VAL A 289 7.39 -11.58 23.49
CA VAL A 289 6.91 -10.22 23.22
C VAL A 289 5.82 -9.83 24.20
N LYS A 290 6.11 -8.81 25.01
CA LYS A 290 5.09 -8.18 25.84
C LYS A 290 4.08 -7.46 24.96
N VAL A 291 2.82 -7.84 25.07
CA VAL A 291 1.73 -7.18 24.34
C VAL A 291 1.32 -5.90 25.04
N ASP A 292 1.30 -4.80 24.28
CA ASP A 292 0.84 -3.47 24.70
C ASP A 292 -0.12 -2.89 23.63
N GLU A 293 -1.39 -3.24 23.77
CA GLU A 293 -2.44 -2.75 22.87
C GLU A 293 -2.70 -1.23 23.01
N VAL A 294 -2.37 -0.66 24.19
CA VAL A 294 -2.52 0.78 24.39
C VAL A 294 -1.47 1.53 23.59
N ALA A 295 -0.23 1.06 23.58
CA ALA A 295 0.83 1.66 22.78
C ALA A 295 0.52 1.57 21.28
N GLN A 296 0.02 0.43 20.81
CA GLN A 296 -0.44 0.26 19.44
C GLN A 296 -1.54 1.27 19.07
N ALA A 297 -2.60 1.34 19.88
CA ALA A 297 -3.73 2.24 19.66
C ALA A 297 -3.31 3.72 19.66
N THR A 298 -2.42 4.11 20.58
CA THR A 298 -1.87 5.46 20.67
C THR A 298 -1.09 5.83 19.40
N ALA A 299 -0.24 4.93 18.91
CA ALA A 299 0.52 5.17 17.69
C ALA A 299 -0.38 5.31 16.44
N TYR A 300 -1.40 4.45 16.30
CA TYR A 300 -2.41 4.59 15.24
C TYR A 300 -3.12 5.93 15.31
N ARG A 301 -3.62 6.32 16.49
CA ARG A 301 -4.31 7.60 16.69
C ARG A 301 -3.42 8.77 16.33
N ALA A 302 -2.21 8.80 16.86
CA ALA A 302 -1.27 9.89 16.63
C ALA A 302 -0.97 10.12 15.14
N LEU A 303 -0.82 9.04 14.34
CA LEU A 303 -0.60 9.15 12.89
C LEU A 303 -1.86 9.57 12.15
N ILE A 304 -3.01 8.99 12.46
CA ILE A 304 -4.22 9.16 11.68
C ILE A 304 -4.87 10.53 11.89
N GLU A 305 -5.01 10.99 13.14
CA GLU A 305 -5.78 12.21 13.46
C GLU A 305 -5.39 13.43 12.61
N PRO A 306 -4.11 13.81 12.47
CA PRO A 306 -3.75 14.99 11.68
C PRO A 306 -3.99 14.80 10.17
N MET A 307 -4.12 13.56 9.68
CA MET A 307 -4.37 13.28 8.28
C MET A 307 -5.85 13.51 7.90
N LEU A 308 -6.78 13.42 8.85
CA LEU A 308 -8.20 13.59 8.58
C LEU A 308 -8.54 15.01 8.10
N ASP A 309 -7.73 15.98 8.51
CA ASP A 309 -7.89 17.40 8.15
C ASP A 309 -7.04 17.82 6.93
N GLU A 310 -6.30 16.88 6.32
CA GLU A 310 -5.45 17.17 5.15
C GLU A 310 -6.22 16.92 3.84
N PRO A 311 -6.55 17.98 3.07
CA PRO A 311 -7.38 17.85 1.87
C PRO A 311 -6.71 17.05 0.74
N ASP A 312 -5.39 17.02 0.69
CA ASP A 312 -4.62 16.30 -0.32
C ASP A 312 -4.39 14.82 0.04
N PHE A 313 -4.84 14.40 1.23
CA PHE A 313 -4.72 13.04 1.70
C PHE A 313 -5.90 12.18 1.26
N ALA A 314 -5.68 11.26 0.31
CA ALA A 314 -6.74 10.42 -0.25
C ALA A 314 -7.23 9.33 0.72
N GLY A 315 -6.44 8.95 1.72
CA GLY A 315 -6.83 7.93 2.69
C GLY A 315 -5.71 6.96 3.06
N PHE A 316 -6.08 5.84 3.65
CA PHE A 316 -5.09 4.85 4.07
C PHE A 316 -5.63 3.41 4.03
N PHE A 317 -4.68 2.45 3.97
CA PHE A 317 -4.92 1.03 4.18
C PHE A 317 -4.22 0.57 5.45
N VAL A 318 -4.98 -0.05 6.34
CA VAL A 318 -4.43 -0.68 7.56
C VAL A 318 -3.68 -1.95 7.20
N TRP A 319 -2.45 -2.07 7.60
CA TRP A 319 -1.63 -3.28 7.52
C TRP A 319 -1.74 -4.05 8.84
N ARG A 320 -2.24 -5.27 8.94
CA ARG A 320 -3.11 -5.97 7.99
C ARG A 320 -4.02 -6.94 8.73
N MET A 321 -5.09 -7.39 8.10
CA MET A 321 -5.84 -8.57 8.48
C MET A 321 -5.43 -9.76 7.59
N TYR A 322 -5.81 -10.96 7.98
CA TYR A 322 -5.59 -12.16 7.16
C TYR A 322 -6.90 -12.74 6.63
N ALA A 323 -6.81 -13.51 5.53
CA ALA A 323 -7.97 -14.07 4.86
C ALA A 323 -8.76 -15.05 5.74
N ASP A 324 -8.10 -15.77 6.67
CA ASP A 324 -8.80 -16.59 7.67
C ASP A 324 -8.84 -15.87 9.01
N PRO A 325 -10.04 -15.48 9.52
CA PRO A 325 -10.18 -14.84 10.81
C PRO A 325 -9.90 -15.75 12.00
N ASP A 326 -9.92 -17.07 11.80
CA ASP A 326 -9.74 -18.06 12.85
C ASP A 326 -8.28 -18.52 12.98
N ASP A 327 -7.41 -18.13 12.02
CA ASP A 327 -6.00 -18.52 12.04
C ASP A 327 -5.14 -17.56 12.87
N THR A 328 -5.06 -17.84 14.17
CA THR A 328 -4.23 -17.05 15.10
C THR A 328 -2.73 -17.21 14.88
N SER A 329 -2.27 -18.18 14.08
CA SER A 329 -0.86 -18.32 13.71
C SER A 329 -0.40 -17.20 12.81
N GLN A 330 -1.33 -16.62 12.03
CA GLN A 330 -1.09 -15.48 11.16
C GLN A 330 -1.32 -14.15 11.88
N GLU A 331 -2.28 -14.10 12.80
CA GLU A 331 -2.65 -12.88 13.54
C GLU A 331 -2.34 -13.04 15.05
N ALA A 332 -1.08 -13.25 15.37
CA ALA A 332 -0.66 -13.37 16.75
C ALA A 332 -0.97 -12.08 17.55
N PRO A 333 -1.16 -12.18 18.88
CA PRO A 333 -1.49 -11.02 19.73
C PRO A 333 -0.50 -9.86 19.62
N TRP A 334 0.76 -10.14 19.30
CA TRP A 334 1.84 -9.15 19.15
C TRP A 334 1.94 -8.53 17.75
N GLY A 335 1.16 -8.98 16.79
CA GLY A 335 1.27 -8.59 15.37
C GLY A 335 0.67 -7.21 15.05
N PHE A 336 0.70 -6.89 13.76
CA PHE A 336 0.19 -5.63 13.22
C PHE A 336 -1.33 -5.53 13.21
N SER A 337 -2.05 -6.66 13.10
CA SER A 337 -3.50 -6.64 12.99
C SER A 337 -4.15 -5.86 14.14
N PRO A 338 -5.01 -4.88 13.84
CA PRO A 338 -5.81 -4.22 14.86
C PRO A 338 -7.02 -5.06 15.31
N ARG A 339 -7.35 -6.15 14.56
CA ARG A 339 -8.53 -6.99 14.80
C ARG A 339 -8.61 -7.46 16.26
N GLY A 340 -9.76 -7.20 16.90
CA GLY A 340 -10.00 -7.60 18.27
C GLY A 340 -9.18 -6.86 19.34
N LYS A 341 -8.44 -5.81 18.96
CA LYS A 341 -7.54 -5.05 19.84
C LYS A 341 -8.03 -3.61 20.01
N ARG A 342 -7.43 -2.87 20.95
CA ARG A 342 -7.77 -1.45 21.18
C ARG A 342 -7.57 -0.58 19.93
N ALA A 343 -6.61 -0.90 19.08
CA ALA A 343 -6.37 -0.20 17.82
C ALA A 343 -7.53 -0.34 16.83
N GLU A 344 -8.33 -1.39 16.89
CA GLU A 344 -9.54 -1.53 16.06
C GLU A 344 -10.52 -0.38 16.32
N LEU A 345 -10.71 0.00 17.58
CA LEU A 345 -11.60 1.12 17.93
C LEU A 345 -11.11 2.42 17.32
N VAL A 346 -9.80 2.68 17.36
CA VAL A 346 -9.20 3.88 16.74
C VAL A 346 -9.43 3.89 15.23
N VAL A 347 -9.24 2.75 14.56
CA VAL A 347 -9.48 2.62 13.11
C VAL A 347 -10.97 2.83 12.79
N ARG A 348 -11.89 2.24 13.55
CA ARG A 348 -13.34 2.41 13.39
C ARG A 348 -13.77 3.86 13.56
N ASP A 349 -13.25 4.54 14.59
CA ASP A 349 -13.54 5.96 14.84
C ASP A 349 -13.04 6.83 13.67
N ALA A 350 -11.84 6.54 13.17
CA ALA A 350 -11.30 7.23 12.00
C ALA A 350 -12.12 6.97 10.74
N PHE A 351 -12.56 5.73 10.51
CA PHE A 351 -13.40 5.38 9.35
C PHE A 351 -14.80 6.00 9.43
N ALA A 352 -15.35 6.18 10.63
CA ALA A 352 -16.62 6.86 10.85
C ALA A 352 -16.50 8.39 10.79
N ALA A 353 -15.31 8.95 10.99
CA ALA A 353 -15.09 10.38 10.98
C ALA A 353 -15.29 10.98 9.58
N ARG A 354 -15.62 12.28 9.55
CA ARG A 354 -15.57 13.06 8.31
C ARG A 354 -14.14 13.51 8.04
N TRP A 355 -13.68 13.31 6.80
CA TRP A 355 -12.34 13.71 6.35
C TRP A 355 -12.41 14.95 5.46
N ALA A 356 -11.35 15.77 5.47
CA ALA A 356 -11.27 16.95 4.62
C ALA A 356 -11.33 16.61 3.12
N CYS A 357 -10.79 15.45 2.74
CA CYS A 357 -10.82 14.95 1.37
C CYS A 357 -12.12 14.23 0.97
N ASP A 358 -13.10 14.11 1.85
CA ASP A 358 -14.34 13.42 1.52
C ASP A 358 -15.04 14.08 0.33
N PRO A 359 -15.46 13.32 -0.68
CA PRO A 359 -16.12 13.86 -1.86
C PRO A 359 -17.36 14.67 -1.51
N TRP A 360 -17.59 15.76 -2.23
CA TRP A 360 -18.71 16.67 -1.98
C TRP A 360 -20.10 16.00 -2.04
N TRP A 361 -20.24 14.95 -2.86
CA TRP A 361 -21.48 14.21 -2.99
C TRP A 361 -21.84 13.41 -1.73
N ARG A 362 -20.86 12.90 -0.95
CA ARG A 362 -21.09 12.31 0.38
C ARG A 362 -21.72 13.34 1.33
N ARG A 363 -21.36 14.61 1.19
CA ARG A 363 -21.89 15.69 2.00
C ARG A 363 -23.32 16.06 1.62
N ALA A 364 -23.70 15.87 0.35
CA ALA A 364 -25.00 16.26 -0.18
C ALA A 364 -26.05 15.13 -0.07
N TRP A 365 -25.66 13.86 -0.18
CA TRP A 365 -26.62 12.76 -0.36
C TRP A 365 -26.50 11.59 0.63
N GLY A 366 -25.54 11.64 1.57
CA GLY A 366 -25.32 10.59 2.57
C GLY A 366 -24.67 9.32 1.99
N GLU A 367 -24.34 8.38 2.88
CA GLU A 367 -23.64 7.14 2.51
C GLU A 367 -24.47 6.16 1.66
N GLU A 368 -25.80 6.30 1.66
CA GLU A 368 -26.71 5.40 0.93
C GLU A 368 -26.57 5.49 -0.59
N ALA A 369 -26.09 6.60 -1.14
CA ALA A 369 -25.86 6.75 -2.57
C ALA A 369 -24.75 5.85 -3.13
N HIS A 370 -23.88 5.33 -2.27
CA HIS A 370 -22.77 4.45 -2.65
C HIS A 370 -23.21 3.01 -2.97
N VAL A 371 -24.32 2.55 -2.39
CA VAL A 371 -24.79 1.16 -2.55
C VAL A 371 -25.53 0.95 -3.88
N ALA A 372 -25.95 2.01 -4.53
CA ALA A 372 -26.82 1.93 -5.71
C ALA A 372 -26.10 1.99 -7.07
N GLY A 373 -24.77 2.08 -7.12
CA GLY A 373 -24.03 2.07 -8.41
C GLY A 373 -24.37 3.25 -9.34
N VAL A 374 -24.87 4.35 -8.80
CA VAL A 374 -25.24 5.54 -9.57
C VAL A 374 -24.03 6.48 -9.61
N TYR A 375 -23.19 6.29 -10.60
CA TYR A 375 -22.35 7.38 -11.13
C TYR A 375 -23.16 8.08 -12.24
N PRO A 376 -23.11 9.42 -12.31
CA PRO A 376 -23.62 10.13 -13.47
C PRO A 376 -22.76 9.87 -14.72
#